data_d3382d9a8c4e0c0db116539bf1c454b0
#
_entry.id   d3382d9a8c4e0c0db116539bf1c454b0
#
_cell.length_a   1.000
_cell.length_b   1.000
_cell.length_c   1.000
_cell.angle_alpha   90.00
_cell.angle_beta   90.00
_cell.angle_gamma   90.00
#
_symmetry.space_group_name_H-M   'P 1'
#
loop_
_entity.id
_entity.type
_entity.pdbx_description
1 polymer ?
#
loop_
_entity_poly.entity_id
_entity_poly.type
_entity_poly.pdbx_seq_one_letter_code
_entity_poly.pdbx_strand_id
1 'polypeptide(L)'
;MRLVPFTLVLAVALTGPALAQGGSKPAPTRVPAQVPALRMSQSPDPTFDEGTIQRMAAAMLSYTVLEVQGGWPMLPPSSSKLAPGSTGPDVVALRHRLSITDDLPADQANGEVYDDALAAGVRRFQARHGLPETGSIGAKTLTALNVPVGKRLRQLGTSLDRLAAMDFNFGQRYVVVNLPAAFAEAVDGDKVVRRYVVVVGKPDRPSPTLTTSVTAVNLNPTWTVPLSIMQRPLLSGVIGSPISIG
;
A
#
# COMPACT_ATOMS: atom_id res chain seq x y z
N MET A 1 23.03 25.17 18.30
CA MET A 1 21.89 24.81 17.44
C MET A 1 22.31 23.60 16.60
N ARG A 2 21.99 22.38 17.06
CA ARG A 2 22.41 21.13 16.39
C ARG A 2 21.39 20.76 15.33
N LEU A 3 21.81 20.72 14.08
CA LEU A 3 21.01 20.22 12.95
C LEU A 3 20.81 18.71 13.12
N VAL A 4 19.54 18.30 13.23
CA VAL A 4 19.14 16.89 13.23
C VAL A 4 18.98 16.46 11.76
N PRO A 5 19.58 15.35 11.32
CA PRO A 5 19.47 14.92 9.93
C PRO A 5 18.06 14.49 9.59
N PHE A 6 17.53 15.04 8.49
CA PHE A 6 16.25 14.69 7.89
C PHE A 6 16.49 13.78 6.68
N THR A 7 15.79 12.68 6.59
CA THR A 7 15.91 11.76 5.45
C THR A 7 14.73 11.96 4.49
N LEU A 8 14.95 12.62 3.35
CA LEU A 8 13.92 12.88 2.34
C LEU A 8 14.33 12.28 0.98
N VAL A 9 13.48 11.41 0.42
CA VAL A 9 13.58 11.00 -1.00
C VAL A 9 12.52 11.77 -1.76
N LEU A 10 12.93 12.71 -2.61
CA LEU A 10 12.05 13.56 -3.41
C LEU A 10 11.98 13.04 -4.85
N ALA A 11 10.79 12.68 -5.32
CA ALA A 11 10.50 12.50 -6.73
C ALA A 11 9.71 13.73 -7.23
N VAL A 12 10.30 14.53 -8.12
CA VAL A 12 9.68 15.72 -8.71
C VAL A 12 9.07 15.36 -10.07
N ALA A 13 7.79 15.65 -10.25
CA ALA A 13 7.15 15.70 -11.56
C ALA A 13 7.12 17.17 -12.04
N LEU A 14 7.75 17.47 -13.16
CA LEU A 14 7.74 18.78 -13.82
C LEU A 14 6.69 18.79 -14.93
N THR A 15 5.73 19.71 -14.83
CA THR A 15 4.88 20.14 -15.94
C THR A 15 5.39 21.48 -16.46
N GLY A 16 5.88 21.52 -17.70
CA GLY A 16 6.24 22.75 -18.41
C GLY A 16 5.19 23.11 -19.47
N PRO A 17 5.05 24.40 -19.85
CA PRO A 17 4.02 24.85 -20.79
C PRO A 17 4.35 24.48 -22.24
N ALA A 18 3.35 23.97 -22.96
CA ALA A 18 3.43 23.69 -24.39
C ALA A 18 3.16 24.97 -25.20
N LEU A 19 4.07 25.32 -26.10
CA LEU A 19 3.84 26.25 -27.20
C LEU A 19 3.27 25.48 -28.40
N ALA A 20 2.12 25.92 -28.89
CA ALA A 20 1.42 25.34 -30.02
C ALA A 20 1.97 25.87 -31.35
N GLN A 21 2.17 24.98 -32.35
CA GLN A 21 1.84 25.26 -33.75
C GLN A 21 1.94 23.99 -34.63
N GLY A 22 0.96 23.84 -35.53
CA GLY A 22 1.03 22.96 -36.68
C GLY A 22 0.06 21.77 -36.66
N GLY A 23 -1.07 21.91 -37.37
CA GLY A 23 -2.14 20.94 -37.45
C GLY A 23 -1.75 19.63 -38.13
N SER A 24 -1.90 18.57 -37.36
CA SER A 24 -2.18 17.22 -37.84
C SER A 24 -3.25 16.64 -36.91
N LYS A 25 -4.24 15.95 -37.50
CA LYS A 25 -5.39 15.34 -36.85
C LYS A 25 -4.90 14.53 -35.66
N PRO A 26 -5.37 14.77 -34.41
CA PRO A 26 -4.90 14.02 -33.28
C PRO A 26 -5.39 12.57 -33.39
N ALA A 27 -4.44 11.63 -33.29
CA ALA A 27 -4.78 10.24 -33.02
C ALA A 27 -5.59 10.18 -31.70
N PRO A 28 -6.55 9.23 -31.56
CA PRO A 28 -7.34 9.14 -30.34
C PRO A 28 -6.39 8.93 -29.16
N THR A 29 -6.32 9.94 -28.31
CA THR A 29 -5.58 9.89 -27.05
C THR A 29 -6.22 8.78 -26.22
N ARG A 30 -5.53 7.65 -26.14
CA ARG A 30 -5.91 6.57 -25.22
C ARG A 30 -5.75 7.15 -23.81
N VAL A 31 -6.87 7.61 -23.23
CA VAL A 31 -6.90 8.00 -21.83
C VAL A 31 -6.34 6.81 -21.05
N PRO A 32 -5.24 6.93 -20.31
CA PRO A 32 -4.77 5.83 -19.49
C PRO A 32 -5.92 5.45 -18.59
N ALA A 33 -6.25 4.14 -18.52
CA ALA A 33 -7.21 3.65 -17.56
C ALA A 33 -6.83 4.25 -16.21
N GLN A 34 -7.73 5.02 -15.61
CA GLN A 34 -7.50 5.64 -14.31
C GLN A 34 -7.13 4.50 -13.35
N VAL A 35 -5.86 4.42 -12.99
CA VAL A 35 -5.43 3.56 -11.91
C VAL A 35 -6.23 4.03 -10.70
N PRO A 36 -7.04 3.16 -10.05
CA PRO A 36 -7.77 3.56 -8.87
C PRO A 36 -6.78 4.21 -7.92
N ALA A 37 -7.09 5.43 -7.47
CA ALA A 37 -6.22 6.13 -6.52
C ALA A 37 -5.99 5.19 -5.33
N LEU A 38 -4.75 4.75 -5.13
CA LEU A 38 -4.35 4.00 -3.96
C LEU A 38 -4.68 4.88 -2.76
N ARG A 39 -5.75 4.54 -2.04
CA ARG A 39 -6.07 5.25 -0.80
C ARG A 39 -5.00 4.86 0.21
N MET A 40 -4.19 5.82 0.58
CA MET A 40 -3.21 5.67 1.65
C MET A 40 -3.94 5.48 2.99
N SER A 41 -3.43 4.60 3.83
CA SER A 41 -3.89 4.48 5.22
C SER A 41 -3.86 5.84 5.91
N GLN A 42 -4.89 6.14 6.70
CA GLN A 42 -4.97 7.33 7.54
C GLN A 42 -4.50 7.04 8.98
N SER A 43 -4.05 5.82 9.27
CA SER A 43 -3.51 5.48 10.59
C SER A 43 -2.35 6.43 10.94
N PRO A 44 -2.32 6.98 12.15
CA PRO A 44 -1.18 7.75 12.63
C PRO A 44 0.03 6.85 12.93
N ASP A 45 -0.16 5.54 13.02
CA ASP A 45 0.89 4.61 13.41
C ASP A 45 1.78 4.25 12.22
N PRO A 46 3.11 4.21 12.40
CA PRO A 46 4.04 3.79 11.37
C PRO A 46 3.85 2.33 10.97
N THR A 47 4.09 2.01 9.70
CA THR A 47 4.09 0.61 9.24
C THR A 47 5.35 -0.14 9.66
N PHE A 48 6.40 0.57 10.04
CA PHE A 48 7.63 -0.01 10.55
C PHE A 48 8.25 0.90 11.63
N ASP A 49 8.37 0.37 12.85
CA ASP A 49 8.95 1.01 14.03
C ASP A 49 9.62 -0.04 14.94
N GLU A 50 10.20 0.38 16.05
CA GLU A 50 10.86 -0.50 17.03
C GLU A 50 9.95 -1.61 17.57
N GLY A 51 8.63 -1.35 17.69
CA GLY A 51 7.65 -2.32 18.20
C GLY A 51 7.10 -3.29 17.14
N THR A 52 7.45 -3.10 15.87
CA THR A 52 6.84 -3.89 14.77
C THR A 52 7.10 -5.38 14.91
N ILE A 53 8.34 -5.78 15.25
CA ILE A 53 8.71 -7.20 15.40
C ILE A 53 7.91 -7.86 16.52
N GLN A 54 7.78 -7.19 17.68
CA GLN A 54 7.02 -7.71 18.81
C GLN A 54 5.53 -7.85 18.48
N ARG A 55 4.94 -6.83 17.83
CA ARG A 55 3.54 -6.89 17.40
C ARG A 55 3.29 -8.01 16.39
N MET A 56 4.23 -8.23 15.46
CA MET A 56 4.13 -9.34 14.50
C MET A 56 4.25 -10.70 15.18
N ALA A 57 5.17 -10.86 16.14
CA ALA A 57 5.29 -12.09 16.91
C ALA A 57 4.02 -12.38 17.73
N ALA A 58 3.44 -11.37 18.38
CA ALA A 58 2.16 -11.50 19.08
C ALA A 58 1.01 -11.89 18.13
N ALA A 59 0.94 -11.28 16.95
CA ALA A 59 -0.04 -11.63 15.93
C ALA A 59 0.14 -13.09 15.45
N MET A 60 1.40 -13.55 15.27
CA MET A 60 1.66 -14.94 14.90
C MET A 60 1.16 -15.92 15.95
N LEU A 61 1.35 -15.63 17.25
CA LEU A 61 0.79 -16.47 18.32
C LEU A 61 -0.74 -16.55 18.25
N SER A 62 -1.41 -15.41 18.10
CA SER A 62 -2.87 -15.36 17.97
C SER A 62 -3.37 -16.15 16.76
N TYR A 63 -2.71 -15.99 15.60
CA TYR A 63 -3.08 -16.76 14.41
C TYR A 63 -2.73 -18.25 14.51
N THR A 64 -1.69 -18.63 15.28
CA THR A 64 -1.38 -20.04 15.55
C THR A 64 -2.48 -20.68 16.37
N VAL A 65 -2.95 -20.02 17.43
CA VAL A 65 -4.09 -20.50 18.22
C VAL A 65 -5.34 -20.66 17.33
N LEU A 66 -5.61 -19.68 16.50
CA LEU A 66 -6.73 -19.72 15.57
C LEU A 66 -6.62 -20.87 14.55
N GLU A 67 -5.41 -21.14 14.02
CA GLU A 67 -5.17 -22.26 13.11
C GLU A 67 -5.44 -23.62 13.78
N VAL A 68 -4.97 -23.79 15.02
CA VAL A 68 -5.23 -25.01 15.83
C VAL A 68 -6.72 -25.21 16.09
N GLN A 69 -7.48 -24.14 16.22
CA GLN A 69 -8.94 -24.16 16.37
C GLN A 69 -9.69 -24.41 15.04
N GLY A 70 -9.01 -24.63 13.94
CA GLY A 70 -9.60 -24.88 12.62
C GLY A 70 -9.69 -23.64 11.73
N GLY A 71 -9.16 -22.50 12.16
CA GLY A 71 -9.15 -21.26 11.42
C GLY A 71 -10.51 -20.56 11.34
N TRP A 72 -10.64 -19.65 10.41
CA TRP A 72 -11.92 -18.99 10.11
C TRP A 72 -12.66 -19.67 8.96
N PRO A 73 -14.01 -19.63 8.97
CA PRO A 73 -14.81 -20.17 7.89
C PRO A 73 -14.59 -19.42 6.59
N MET A 74 -14.59 -20.15 5.48
CA MET A 74 -14.57 -19.58 4.14
C MET A 74 -15.96 -19.09 3.77
N LEU A 75 -16.04 -17.87 3.23
CA LEU A 75 -17.30 -17.33 2.73
C LEU A 75 -17.61 -17.90 1.34
N PRO A 76 -18.89 -18.22 1.05
CA PRO A 76 -19.29 -18.76 -0.25
C PRO A 76 -19.15 -17.69 -1.36
N PRO A 77 -19.08 -18.11 -2.64
CA PRO A 77 -18.98 -17.17 -3.78
C PRO A 77 -20.14 -16.16 -3.86
N SER A 78 -21.33 -16.53 -3.37
CA SER A 78 -22.51 -15.65 -3.27
C SER A 78 -22.22 -14.38 -2.48
N SER A 79 -21.36 -14.46 -1.46
CA SER A 79 -20.96 -13.33 -0.62
C SER A 79 -20.26 -12.20 -1.40
N SER A 80 -19.81 -12.43 -2.64
CA SER A 80 -19.18 -11.41 -3.47
C SER A 80 -20.11 -10.26 -3.90
N LYS A 81 -21.40 -10.37 -3.64
CA LYS A 81 -22.43 -9.38 -3.97
C LYS A 81 -23.00 -8.66 -2.73
N LEU A 82 -22.51 -8.99 -1.53
CA LEU A 82 -23.00 -8.40 -0.30
C LEU A 82 -22.68 -6.90 -0.22
N ALA A 83 -23.68 -6.12 0.12
CA ALA A 83 -23.62 -4.66 0.27
C ALA A 83 -24.62 -4.21 1.34
N PRO A 84 -24.54 -2.97 1.83
CA PRO A 84 -25.53 -2.42 2.76
C PRO A 84 -26.96 -2.68 2.30
N GLY A 85 -27.79 -3.18 3.22
CA GLY A 85 -29.17 -3.63 2.95
C GLY A 85 -29.31 -5.09 2.56
N SER A 86 -28.24 -5.83 2.25
CA SER A 86 -28.30 -7.29 2.05
C SER A 86 -28.75 -8.01 3.32
N THR A 87 -29.43 -9.15 3.17
CA THR A 87 -29.91 -9.98 4.31
C THR A 87 -29.62 -11.46 4.06
N GLY A 88 -29.62 -12.24 5.14
CA GLY A 88 -29.57 -13.70 5.08
C GLY A 88 -28.26 -14.33 5.59
N PRO A 89 -28.08 -15.65 5.38
CA PRO A 89 -27.02 -16.43 6.01
C PRO A 89 -25.60 -15.99 5.64
N ASP A 90 -25.39 -15.48 4.44
CA ASP A 90 -24.09 -14.96 4.01
C ASP A 90 -23.69 -13.72 4.80
N VAL A 91 -24.66 -12.89 5.25
CA VAL A 91 -24.42 -11.74 6.13
C VAL A 91 -23.99 -12.20 7.50
N VAL A 92 -24.65 -13.22 8.05
CA VAL A 92 -24.26 -13.84 9.35
C VAL A 92 -22.83 -14.39 9.27
N ALA A 93 -22.52 -15.12 8.21
CA ALA A 93 -21.18 -15.66 8.01
C ALA A 93 -20.12 -14.55 7.89
N LEU A 94 -20.42 -13.46 7.21
CA LEU A 94 -19.53 -12.31 7.07
C LEU A 94 -19.30 -11.60 8.42
N ARG A 95 -20.35 -11.39 9.22
CA ARG A 95 -20.24 -10.83 10.57
C ARG A 95 -19.31 -11.66 11.45
N HIS A 96 -19.56 -12.96 11.51
CA HIS A 96 -18.71 -13.90 12.26
C HIS A 96 -17.27 -13.89 11.73
N ARG A 97 -17.06 -13.85 10.39
CA ARG A 97 -15.72 -13.79 9.81
C ARG A 97 -14.95 -12.53 10.21
N LEU A 98 -15.61 -11.38 10.25
CA LEU A 98 -14.98 -10.10 10.62
C LEU A 98 -14.75 -9.96 12.13
N SER A 99 -15.61 -10.58 12.97
CA SER A 99 -15.42 -10.56 14.43
C SER A 99 -14.20 -11.36 14.87
N ILE A 100 -13.85 -12.45 14.18
CA ILE A 100 -12.65 -13.25 14.46
C ILE A 100 -11.37 -12.42 14.34
N THR A 101 -11.36 -11.39 13.51
CA THR A 101 -10.18 -10.56 13.24
C THR A 101 -10.32 -9.11 13.74
N ASP A 102 -11.24 -8.89 14.68
CA ASP A 102 -11.53 -7.60 15.33
C ASP A 102 -11.90 -6.47 14.36
N ASP A 103 -12.26 -6.82 13.11
CA ASP A 103 -12.80 -5.85 12.16
C ASP A 103 -14.24 -5.47 12.48
N LEU A 104 -14.94 -6.34 13.24
CA LEU A 104 -16.27 -6.09 13.79
C LEU A 104 -16.24 -6.43 15.28
N PRO A 105 -16.76 -5.56 16.17
CA PRO A 105 -16.88 -5.86 17.59
C PRO A 105 -17.68 -7.15 17.85
N ALA A 106 -17.29 -7.91 18.87
CA ALA A 106 -17.88 -9.22 19.16
C ALA A 106 -19.39 -9.14 19.48
N ASP A 107 -19.84 -8.07 20.12
CA ASP A 107 -21.25 -7.81 20.39
C ASP A 107 -22.09 -7.57 19.13
N GLN A 108 -21.44 -7.24 18.00
CA GLN A 108 -22.05 -7.03 16.69
C GLN A 108 -21.86 -8.23 15.74
N ALA A 109 -21.29 -9.33 16.24
CA ALA A 109 -21.04 -10.53 15.43
C ALA A 109 -22.31 -11.23 14.94
N ASN A 110 -23.44 -10.98 15.60
CA ASN A 110 -24.73 -11.59 15.28
C ASN A 110 -25.63 -10.63 14.48
N GLY A 111 -26.53 -11.18 13.68
CA GLY A 111 -27.50 -10.44 12.88
C GLY A 111 -27.51 -10.81 11.41
N GLU A 112 -28.67 -10.75 10.80
CA GLU A 112 -28.89 -11.14 9.40
C GLU A 112 -28.92 -9.96 8.43
N VAL A 113 -28.82 -8.72 8.95
CA VAL A 113 -28.89 -7.49 8.15
C VAL A 113 -27.51 -6.90 7.95
N TYR A 114 -27.19 -6.55 6.72
CA TYR A 114 -25.98 -5.78 6.39
C TYR A 114 -26.24 -4.30 6.72
N ASP A 115 -25.99 -3.92 7.95
CA ASP A 115 -26.16 -2.57 8.48
C ASP A 115 -24.90 -1.71 8.37
N ASP A 116 -24.97 -0.47 8.84
CA ASP A 116 -23.85 0.47 8.80
C ASP A 116 -22.65 0.01 9.65
N ALA A 117 -22.91 -0.71 10.75
CA ALA A 117 -21.86 -1.26 11.60
C ALA A 117 -21.04 -2.32 10.86
N LEU A 118 -21.72 -3.23 10.14
CA LEU A 118 -21.06 -4.21 9.28
C LEU A 118 -20.33 -3.52 8.11
N ALA A 119 -20.93 -2.52 7.49
CA ALA A 119 -20.28 -1.75 6.43
C ALA A 119 -19.00 -1.06 6.93
N ALA A 120 -19.00 -0.52 8.14
CA ALA A 120 -17.81 0.03 8.79
C ALA A 120 -16.74 -1.05 9.06
N GLY A 121 -17.14 -2.24 9.52
CA GLY A 121 -16.27 -3.40 9.68
C GLY A 121 -15.61 -3.81 8.37
N VAL A 122 -16.38 -3.90 7.29
CA VAL A 122 -15.84 -4.20 5.96
C VAL A 122 -14.84 -3.12 5.50
N ARG A 123 -15.11 -1.83 5.75
CA ARG A 123 -14.15 -0.77 5.43
C ARG A 123 -12.85 -0.92 6.21
N ARG A 124 -12.90 -1.25 7.52
CA ARG A 124 -11.70 -1.53 8.33
C ARG A 124 -10.88 -2.68 7.76
N PHE A 125 -11.56 -3.79 7.42
CA PHE A 125 -10.92 -4.91 6.74
C PHE A 125 -10.26 -4.50 5.42
N GLN A 126 -10.98 -3.76 4.57
CA GLN A 126 -10.49 -3.29 3.28
C GLN A 126 -9.27 -2.38 3.44
N ALA A 127 -9.32 -1.41 4.37
CA ALA A 127 -8.23 -0.49 4.67
C ALA A 127 -6.93 -1.23 5.02
N ARG A 128 -6.98 -2.14 6.00
CA ARG A 128 -5.77 -2.88 6.43
C ARG A 128 -5.26 -3.91 5.41
N HIS A 129 -6.06 -4.23 4.38
CA HIS A 129 -5.65 -5.09 3.27
C HIS A 129 -5.31 -4.33 1.98
N GLY A 130 -5.24 -2.99 2.02
CA GLY A 130 -4.93 -2.16 0.86
C GLY A 130 -5.99 -2.22 -0.24
N LEU A 131 -7.23 -2.54 0.11
CA LEU A 131 -8.38 -2.60 -0.80
C LEU A 131 -9.14 -1.27 -0.77
N PRO A 132 -9.86 -0.91 -1.86
CA PRO A 132 -10.77 0.24 -1.84
C PRO A 132 -11.82 0.09 -0.74
N GLU A 133 -11.96 1.10 0.12
CA GLU A 133 -12.84 1.13 1.29
C GLU A 133 -14.31 1.39 0.90
N THR A 134 -14.89 0.51 0.10
CA THR A 134 -16.25 0.66 -0.41
C THR A 134 -17.33 0.35 0.63
N GLY A 135 -16.98 -0.44 1.63
CA GLY A 135 -17.95 -1.00 2.58
C GLY A 135 -18.86 -2.07 1.98
N SER A 136 -18.53 -2.60 0.80
CA SER A 136 -19.25 -3.67 0.11
C SER A 136 -18.30 -4.79 -0.28
N ILE A 137 -18.80 -6.03 -0.41
CA ILE A 137 -17.97 -7.17 -0.77
C ILE A 137 -17.95 -7.32 -2.29
N GLY A 138 -16.79 -7.00 -2.87
CA GLY A 138 -16.50 -7.36 -4.27
C GLY A 138 -15.59 -8.59 -4.35
N ALA A 139 -15.30 -9.05 -5.58
CA ALA A 139 -14.45 -10.23 -5.78
C ALA A 139 -13.09 -10.15 -5.09
N LYS A 140 -12.41 -8.99 -5.12
CA LYS A 140 -11.12 -8.80 -4.46
C LYS A 140 -11.24 -8.88 -2.95
N THR A 141 -12.29 -8.28 -2.36
CA THR A 141 -12.55 -8.33 -0.93
C THR A 141 -12.85 -9.76 -0.47
N LEU A 142 -13.69 -10.49 -1.21
CA LEU A 142 -13.97 -11.89 -0.91
C LEU A 142 -12.70 -12.77 -1.00
N THR A 143 -11.88 -12.59 -2.03
CA THR A 143 -10.60 -13.29 -2.15
C THR A 143 -9.69 -13.04 -0.93
N ALA A 144 -9.62 -11.80 -0.44
CA ALA A 144 -8.82 -11.44 0.72
C ALA A 144 -9.39 -12.03 2.03
N LEU A 145 -10.72 -12.04 2.20
CA LEU A 145 -11.42 -12.66 3.33
C LEU A 145 -11.19 -14.17 3.39
N ASN A 146 -11.12 -14.80 2.22
CA ASN A 146 -10.97 -16.25 2.06
C ASN A 146 -9.51 -16.73 2.01
N VAL A 147 -8.52 -15.90 2.34
CA VAL A 147 -7.14 -16.39 2.52
C VAL A 147 -7.08 -17.21 3.81
N PRO A 148 -6.72 -18.51 3.77
CA PRO A 148 -6.63 -19.35 4.96
C PRO A 148 -5.64 -18.84 6.01
N VAL A 149 -5.91 -19.13 7.31
CA VAL A 149 -5.05 -18.71 8.44
C VAL A 149 -3.62 -19.16 8.25
N GLY A 150 -3.38 -20.41 7.90
CA GLY A 150 -2.03 -20.94 7.69
C GLY A 150 -1.27 -20.23 6.56
N LYS A 151 -1.98 -19.73 5.54
CA LYS A 151 -1.34 -18.87 4.52
C LYS A 151 -0.94 -17.52 5.11
N ARG A 152 -1.77 -16.93 5.99
CA ARG A 152 -1.44 -15.69 6.70
C ARG A 152 -0.23 -15.88 7.63
N LEU A 153 -0.18 -16.99 8.36
CA LEU A 153 0.96 -17.34 9.21
C LEU A 153 2.26 -17.39 8.41
N ARG A 154 2.27 -18.07 7.27
CA ARG A 154 3.46 -18.12 6.40
C ARG A 154 3.86 -16.74 5.89
N GLN A 155 2.89 -15.87 5.54
CA GLN A 155 3.17 -14.49 5.13
C GLN A 155 3.78 -13.67 6.27
N LEU A 156 3.25 -13.79 7.49
CA LEU A 156 3.79 -13.12 8.69
C LEU A 156 5.20 -13.62 8.99
N GLY A 157 5.44 -14.94 9.00
CA GLY A 157 6.77 -15.52 9.22
C GLY A 157 7.80 -14.99 8.22
N THR A 158 7.49 -15.06 6.92
CA THR A 158 8.40 -14.53 5.88
C THR A 158 8.68 -13.02 6.05
N SER A 159 7.68 -12.25 6.49
CA SER A 159 7.85 -10.82 6.74
C SER A 159 8.70 -10.58 7.99
N LEU A 160 8.49 -11.37 9.04
CA LEU A 160 9.27 -11.30 10.27
C LEU A 160 10.75 -11.61 10.01
N ASP A 161 11.04 -12.67 9.23
CA ASP A 161 12.42 -13.04 8.85
C ASP A 161 13.11 -11.88 8.10
N ARG A 162 12.41 -11.23 7.19
CA ARG A 162 12.93 -10.07 6.46
C ARG A 162 13.20 -8.87 7.36
N LEU A 163 12.30 -8.57 8.30
CA LEU A 163 12.46 -7.46 9.23
C LEU A 163 13.56 -7.73 10.25
N ALA A 164 13.67 -8.96 10.74
CA ALA A 164 14.73 -9.37 11.67
C ALA A 164 16.14 -9.31 11.03
N ALA A 165 16.22 -9.47 9.71
CA ALA A 165 17.48 -9.35 8.96
C ALA A 165 17.85 -7.89 8.63
N MET A 166 16.97 -6.90 8.94
CA MET A 166 17.23 -5.49 8.69
C MET A 166 17.98 -4.88 9.89
N ASP A 167 19.19 -4.39 9.62
CA ASP A 167 19.92 -3.56 10.56
C ASP A 167 19.50 -2.11 10.37
N PHE A 168 18.46 -1.69 11.08
CA PHE A 168 17.95 -0.32 11.05
C PHE A 168 17.85 0.26 12.45
N ASN A 169 18.62 1.31 12.69
CA ASN A 169 18.55 2.05 13.94
C ASN A 169 17.50 3.16 13.84
N PHE A 170 16.38 2.98 14.52
CA PHE A 170 15.30 3.97 14.58
C PHE A 170 15.79 5.19 15.36
N GLY A 171 15.92 6.34 14.69
CA GLY A 171 16.08 7.63 15.35
C GLY A 171 14.72 8.27 15.62
N GLN A 172 14.74 9.44 16.26
CA GLN A 172 13.51 10.21 16.48
C GLN A 172 12.78 10.52 15.16
N ARG A 173 13.51 10.71 14.07
CA ARG A 173 12.96 11.00 12.74
C ARG A 173 13.53 10.06 11.70
N TYR A 174 12.66 9.42 10.96
CA TYR A 174 13.05 8.52 9.88
C TYR A 174 12.01 8.47 8.77
N VAL A 175 12.38 7.91 7.64
CA VAL A 175 11.48 7.66 6.52
C VAL A 175 11.50 6.17 6.22
N VAL A 176 10.30 5.59 6.12
CA VAL A 176 10.10 4.23 5.64
C VAL A 176 9.53 4.27 4.24
N VAL A 177 10.15 3.54 3.31
CA VAL A 177 9.60 3.31 1.96
C VAL A 177 9.13 1.88 1.86
N ASN A 178 7.82 1.69 1.81
CA ASN A 178 7.20 0.39 1.61
C ASN A 178 7.09 0.10 0.10
N LEU A 179 8.07 -0.61 -0.44
CA LEU A 179 8.15 -0.91 -1.87
C LEU A 179 6.94 -1.70 -2.38
N PRO A 180 6.49 -2.79 -1.72
CA PRO A 180 5.32 -3.55 -2.15
C PRO A 180 4.02 -2.73 -2.16
N ALA A 181 3.86 -1.78 -1.24
CA ALA A 181 2.68 -0.95 -1.12
C ALA A 181 2.78 0.38 -1.87
N ALA A 182 3.96 0.69 -2.43
CA ALA A 182 4.26 1.91 -3.18
C ALA A 182 3.95 3.20 -2.41
N PHE A 183 4.29 3.26 -1.13
CA PHE A 183 4.19 4.48 -0.35
C PHE A 183 5.42 4.72 0.53
N ALA A 184 5.62 5.98 0.92
CA ALA A 184 6.61 6.41 1.88
C ALA A 184 5.95 7.10 3.07
N GLU A 185 6.47 6.86 4.26
CA GLU A 185 6.05 7.47 5.51
C GLU A 185 7.21 8.27 6.11
N ALA A 186 6.96 9.54 6.41
CA ALA A 186 7.83 10.32 7.27
C ALA A 186 7.32 10.23 8.70
N VAL A 187 8.19 9.77 9.60
CA VAL A 187 7.87 9.50 11.00
C VAL A 187 8.63 10.48 11.89
N ASP A 188 7.95 11.02 12.91
CA ASP A 188 8.54 11.81 13.99
C ASP A 188 8.06 11.21 15.31
N GLY A 189 9.01 10.69 16.10
CA GLY A 189 8.71 9.88 17.27
C GLY A 189 8.00 8.58 16.90
N ASP A 190 6.80 8.42 17.42
CA ASP A 190 5.93 7.25 17.22
C ASP A 190 4.79 7.47 16.20
N LYS A 191 4.79 8.62 15.48
CA LYS A 191 3.69 9.02 14.59
C LYS A 191 4.14 9.32 13.17
N VAL A 192 3.29 8.92 12.22
CA VAL A 192 3.43 9.30 10.82
C VAL A 192 2.97 10.74 10.66
N VAL A 193 3.90 11.63 10.33
CA VAL A 193 3.60 13.05 10.08
C VAL A 193 3.24 13.33 8.63
N ARG A 194 3.71 12.50 7.70
CA ARG A 194 3.36 12.59 6.26
C ARG A 194 3.43 11.22 5.61
N ARG A 195 2.54 11.00 4.65
CA ARG A 195 2.51 9.81 3.82
C ARG A 195 2.39 10.19 2.36
N TYR A 196 3.17 9.55 1.49
CA TYR A 196 3.23 9.85 0.06
C TYR A 196 3.12 8.58 -0.76
N VAL A 197 2.37 8.63 -1.87
CA VAL A 197 2.49 7.61 -2.91
C VAL A 197 3.83 7.79 -3.61
N VAL A 198 4.55 6.70 -3.83
CA VAL A 198 5.85 6.71 -4.50
C VAL A 198 5.83 5.80 -5.72
N VAL A 199 6.69 6.11 -6.69
CA VAL A 199 6.93 5.24 -7.83
C VAL A 199 8.08 4.30 -7.47
N VAL A 200 7.83 3.00 -7.61
CA VAL A 200 8.80 1.94 -7.33
C VAL A 200 9.21 1.22 -8.61
N GLY A 201 10.33 0.52 -8.57
CA GLY A 201 10.84 -0.25 -9.70
C GLY A 201 9.88 -1.37 -10.14
N LYS A 202 9.97 -1.74 -11.41
CA LYS A 202 9.23 -2.88 -11.97
C LYS A 202 9.85 -4.21 -11.51
N PRO A 203 9.13 -5.35 -11.62
CA PRO A 203 9.65 -6.66 -11.24
C PRO A 203 10.97 -7.03 -11.94
N ASP A 204 11.15 -6.62 -13.19
CA ASP A 204 12.37 -6.82 -13.98
C ASP A 204 13.50 -5.84 -13.65
N ARG A 205 13.19 -4.77 -12.92
CA ARG A 205 14.10 -3.73 -12.43
C ARG A 205 13.65 -3.23 -11.07
N PRO A 206 13.76 -4.04 -10.03
CA PRO A 206 13.24 -3.69 -8.71
C PRO A 206 14.03 -2.54 -8.08
N SER A 207 13.35 -1.75 -7.27
CA SER A 207 14.02 -0.84 -6.36
C SER A 207 14.82 -1.66 -5.34
N PRO A 208 16.06 -1.27 -5.02
CA PRO A 208 16.85 -1.97 -4.02
C PRO A 208 16.26 -1.79 -2.61
N THR A 209 16.39 -2.81 -1.78
CA THR A 209 16.21 -2.66 -0.33
C THR A 209 17.53 -2.13 0.23
N LEU A 210 17.48 -0.99 0.90
CA LEU A 210 18.67 -0.36 1.47
C LEU A 210 18.31 0.46 2.73
N THR A 211 19.29 0.60 3.61
CA THR A 211 19.28 1.51 4.75
C THR A 211 20.29 2.61 4.49
N THR A 212 19.89 3.87 4.63
CA THR A 212 20.75 5.02 4.39
C THR A 212 20.33 6.23 5.22
N SER A 213 21.16 7.25 5.26
CA SER A 213 20.87 8.51 5.90
C SER A 213 20.87 9.64 4.87
N VAL A 214 19.97 10.62 5.04
CA VAL A 214 20.01 11.86 4.25
C VAL A 214 21.09 12.75 4.83
N THR A 215 22.11 13.03 4.03
CA THR A 215 23.25 13.88 4.41
C THR A 215 23.14 15.28 3.81
N ALA A 216 22.40 15.46 2.72
CA ALA A 216 22.22 16.75 2.08
C ALA A 216 20.86 16.84 1.36
N VAL A 217 20.34 18.06 1.26
CA VAL A 217 19.15 18.39 0.47
C VAL A 217 19.55 19.46 -0.55
N ASN A 218 19.42 19.13 -1.83
CA ASN A 218 19.65 20.09 -2.91
C ASN A 218 18.31 20.64 -3.41
N LEU A 219 18.15 21.94 -3.34
CA LEU A 219 16.98 22.64 -3.88
C LEU A 219 17.17 22.93 -5.36
N ASN A 220 16.14 22.65 -6.15
CA ASN A 220 16.17 22.84 -7.61
C ASN A 220 17.39 22.20 -8.31
N PRO A 221 17.66 20.90 -8.10
CA PRO A 221 18.81 20.25 -8.73
C PRO A 221 18.63 20.22 -10.25
N THR A 222 19.70 20.47 -10.98
CA THR A 222 19.74 20.16 -12.41
C THR A 222 19.74 18.64 -12.59
N TRP A 223 18.87 18.14 -13.48
CA TRP A 223 18.84 16.72 -13.78
C TRP A 223 19.57 16.45 -15.10
N THR A 224 20.66 15.72 -15.01
CA THR A 224 21.36 15.20 -16.19
C THR A 224 20.85 13.80 -16.49
N VAL A 225 20.27 13.61 -17.69
CA VAL A 225 19.77 12.29 -18.09
C VAL A 225 20.95 11.34 -18.30
N PRO A 226 21.07 10.22 -17.57
CA PRO A 226 22.13 9.25 -17.80
C PRO A 226 22.09 8.68 -19.22
N LEU A 227 23.25 8.47 -19.84
CA LEU A 227 23.39 7.89 -21.18
C LEU A 227 22.62 6.55 -21.32
N SER A 228 22.61 5.74 -20.28
CA SER A 228 21.85 4.47 -20.25
C SER A 228 20.32 4.64 -20.39
N ILE A 229 19.79 5.82 -20.09
CA ILE A 229 18.38 6.16 -20.31
C ILE A 229 18.19 6.73 -21.73
N MET A 230 19.10 7.56 -22.21
CA MET A 230 19.02 8.17 -23.54
C MET A 230 19.17 7.14 -24.69
N GLN A 231 19.92 6.08 -24.47
CA GLN A 231 20.16 5.02 -25.48
C GLN A 231 19.04 3.97 -25.58
N ARG A 232 17.91 4.14 -24.87
CA ARG A 232 16.79 3.18 -24.96
C ARG A 232 15.94 3.43 -26.21
N PRO A 233 15.60 2.38 -26.99
CA PRO A 233 14.82 2.51 -28.23
C PRO A 233 13.46 3.19 -28.09
N LEU A 234 12.89 3.22 -26.85
CA LEU A 234 11.60 3.85 -26.58
C LEU A 234 11.61 5.38 -26.68
N LEU A 235 12.78 6.02 -26.65
CA LEU A 235 12.90 7.46 -26.80
C LEU A 235 13.24 7.88 -28.23
N SER A 236 13.72 6.97 -29.07
CA SER A 236 14.03 7.26 -30.47
C SER A 236 12.80 7.51 -31.35
N GLY A 237 11.60 7.11 -30.85
CA GLY A 237 10.33 7.40 -31.54
C GLY A 237 9.64 8.70 -31.11
N VAL A 238 10.13 9.36 -30.06
CA VAL A 238 9.52 10.59 -29.51
C VAL A 238 10.36 11.83 -29.76
N ILE A 239 11.66 11.67 -30.02
CA ILE A 239 12.56 12.78 -30.29
C ILE A 239 12.95 12.72 -31.76
N GLY A 240 12.08 13.24 -32.60
CA GLY A 240 12.40 13.49 -34.02
C GLY A 240 13.23 14.75 -34.20
N SER A 241 14.41 14.86 -33.61
CA SER A 241 15.52 15.75 -33.99
C SER A 241 16.59 15.73 -32.88
N PRO A 242 17.88 15.74 -33.23
CA PRO A 242 18.94 15.86 -32.25
C PRO A 242 18.89 17.23 -31.57
N ILE A 243 18.79 17.24 -30.24
CA ILE A 243 18.97 18.47 -29.46
C ILE A 243 20.44 18.82 -29.53
N SER A 244 20.76 19.89 -30.27
CA SER A 244 22.08 20.52 -30.27
C SER A 244 22.32 21.12 -28.89
N ILE A 245 23.29 20.59 -28.16
CA ILE A 245 23.74 21.14 -26.87
C ILE A 245 24.86 22.10 -27.21
N GLY A 246 24.59 23.41 -27.08
CA GLY A 246 25.60 24.47 -27.06
C GLY A 246 26.14 24.65 -25.66
#